data_62143deb2928f212e5a5a944d92564e0
#
_entry.id   62143deb2928f212e5a5a944d92564e0
#
_cell.length_a   1.000
_cell.length_b   1.000
_cell.length_c   1.000
_cell.angle_alpha   90.00
_cell.angle_beta   90.00
_cell.angle_gamma   90.00
#
_symmetry.space_group_name_H-M   'P 1'
#
loop_
_entity.id
_entity.type
_entity.pdbx_description
1 polymer ?
#
loop_
_entity_poly.entity_id
_entity_poly.type
_entity_poly.pdbx_seq_one_letter_code
_entity_poly.pdbx_strand_id
1 'polypeptide(L)'
;MSRISIDLNPVTHITVDAIGQPGERVFYLQGKSPDQEITLLIEKFQIQTLALAVENLMSELREKAPHLPEASADYKEEDMTLDPPLDPLFRVGELSLGYDPGQDLLILIAKEVALNMEDSEETEPSEIRFWCTRSQLWSMSRWGIELASRGRPVWPSTGEPILPPGEFSPKNNGHKTTP
;
A
#
# COMPACT_ATOMS: atom_id res chain seq x y z
N MET A 1 -18.77 -18.89 -1.12
CA MET A 1 -17.31 -19.03 -1.34
C MET A 1 -16.63 -19.27 -0.03
N SER A 2 -15.69 -20.18 -0.01
CA SER A 2 -14.93 -20.45 1.20
C SER A 2 -13.97 -19.30 1.50
N ARG A 3 -13.85 -18.97 2.77
CA ARG A 3 -12.89 -18.01 3.29
C ARG A 3 -11.46 -18.44 2.97
N ILE A 4 -10.65 -17.52 2.50
CA ILE A 4 -9.21 -17.72 2.33
C ILE A 4 -8.50 -17.09 3.52
N SER A 5 -7.61 -17.85 4.15
CA SER A 5 -6.74 -17.35 5.22
C SER A 5 -5.35 -17.88 4.97
N ILE A 6 -4.42 -16.99 4.64
CA ILE A 6 -3.05 -17.34 4.28
C ILE A 6 -2.07 -16.49 5.07
N ASP A 7 -1.02 -17.15 5.56
CA ASP A 7 0.13 -16.50 6.16
C ASP A 7 1.35 -16.66 5.24
N LEU A 8 1.97 -15.56 4.86
CA LEU A 8 3.31 -15.56 4.27
C LEU A 8 4.29 -15.22 5.38
N ASN A 9 4.89 -16.22 5.99
CA ASN A 9 5.75 -16.07 7.16
C ASN A 9 7.09 -16.78 6.99
N PRO A 10 8.19 -16.07 6.73
CA PRO A 10 8.25 -14.65 6.39
C PRO A 10 8.06 -14.41 4.89
N VAL A 11 7.77 -13.17 4.52
CA VAL A 11 7.85 -12.76 3.12
C VAL A 11 9.33 -12.64 2.69
N THR A 12 9.62 -12.99 1.46
CA THR A 12 10.93 -12.72 0.84
C THR A 12 10.97 -11.34 0.21
N HIS A 13 9.79 -10.84 -0.21
CA HIS A 13 9.64 -9.51 -0.80
C HIS A 13 8.21 -9.03 -0.62
N ILE A 14 8.04 -7.73 -0.43
CA ILE A 14 6.73 -7.08 -0.39
C ILE A 14 6.84 -5.71 -1.05
N THR A 15 5.84 -5.36 -1.85
CA THR A 15 5.80 -4.08 -2.54
C THR A 15 4.38 -3.61 -2.78
N VAL A 16 4.25 -2.32 -3.03
CA VAL A 16 3.07 -1.71 -3.65
C VAL A 16 3.51 -1.06 -4.95
N ASP A 17 2.68 -1.08 -5.97
CA ASP A 17 2.96 -0.41 -7.23
C ASP A 17 1.65 -0.13 -7.96
N ALA A 18 1.72 0.65 -9.02
CA ALA A 18 0.56 1.08 -9.77
C ALA A 18 0.74 0.78 -11.26
N ILE A 19 -0.35 0.37 -11.89
CA ILE A 19 -0.43 0.16 -13.33
C ILE A 19 -1.40 1.17 -13.92
N GLY A 20 -1.04 1.74 -15.05
CA GLY A 20 -1.86 2.70 -15.78
C GLY A 20 -1.29 4.11 -15.72
N GLN A 21 -1.96 5.01 -16.43
CA GLN A 21 -1.56 6.40 -16.51
C GLN A 21 -2.05 7.21 -15.30
N PRO A 22 -1.38 8.33 -14.96
CA PRO A 22 -1.84 9.19 -13.88
C PRO A 22 -3.32 9.55 -14.03
N GLY A 23 -4.10 9.37 -12.95
CA GLY A 23 -5.55 9.54 -12.94
C GLY A 23 -6.35 8.28 -13.24
N GLU A 24 -5.74 7.27 -13.84
CA GLU A 24 -6.37 5.98 -14.17
C GLU A 24 -5.59 4.79 -13.61
N ARG A 25 -4.73 5.05 -12.63
CA ARG A 25 -3.87 4.01 -12.06
C ARG A 25 -4.65 3.07 -11.14
N VAL A 26 -4.32 1.79 -11.26
CA VAL A 26 -4.78 0.75 -10.34
C VAL A 26 -3.58 0.36 -9.47
N PHE A 27 -3.79 0.39 -8.16
CA PHE A 27 -2.74 0.08 -7.19
C PHE A 27 -2.85 -1.36 -6.71
N TYR A 28 -1.70 -2.00 -6.54
CA TYR A 28 -1.60 -3.38 -6.10
C TYR A 28 -0.64 -3.49 -4.92
N LEU A 29 -0.96 -4.39 -4.01
CA LEU A 29 -0.06 -4.87 -2.96
C LEU A 29 0.36 -6.29 -3.33
N GLN A 30 1.66 -6.55 -3.39
CA GLN A 30 2.17 -7.86 -3.76
C GLN A 30 3.21 -8.34 -2.76
N GLY A 31 2.97 -9.52 -2.20
CA GLY A 31 3.89 -10.19 -1.29
C GLY A 31 4.29 -11.55 -1.83
N LYS A 32 5.53 -11.93 -1.58
CA LYS A 32 6.09 -13.21 -2.02
C LYS A 32 6.69 -13.96 -0.84
N SER A 33 6.58 -15.26 -0.90
CA SER A 33 7.35 -16.21 -0.10
C SER A 33 7.99 -17.22 -1.07
N PRO A 34 8.87 -18.13 -0.60
CA PRO A 34 9.46 -19.13 -1.50
C PRO A 34 8.43 -19.98 -2.26
N ASP A 35 7.26 -20.19 -1.67
CA ASP A 35 6.26 -21.12 -2.20
C ASP A 35 5.10 -20.44 -2.92
N GLN A 36 4.89 -19.14 -2.73
CA GLN A 36 3.70 -18.46 -3.26
C GLN A 36 3.89 -16.96 -3.39
N GLU A 37 3.08 -16.40 -4.29
CA GLU A 37 2.98 -14.98 -4.52
C GLU A 37 1.51 -14.59 -4.41
N ILE A 38 1.24 -13.52 -3.68
CA ILE A 38 -0.12 -13.01 -3.50
C ILE A 38 -0.18 -11.54 -3.92
N THR A 39 -1.12 -11.25 -4.79
CA THR A 39 -1.42 -9.91 -5.28
C THR A 39 -2.82 -9.51 -4.82
N LEU A 40 -2.96 -8.31 -4.29
CA LEU A 40 -4.22 -7.74 -3.83
C LEU A 40 -4.44 -6.38 -4.48
N LEU A 41 -5.70 -6.01 -4.70
CA LEU A 41 -6.06 -4.64 -5.09
C LEU A 41 -6.11 -3.75 -3.86
N ILE A 42 -5.51 -2.57 -3.94
CA ILE A 42 -5.44 -1.62 -2.83
C ILE A 42 -5.73 -0.20 -3.34
N GLU A 43 -6.23 0.66 -2.48
CA GLU A 43 -6.51 2.05 -2.81
C GLU A 43 -5.34 2.96 -2.40
N LYS A 44 -5.18 4.06 -3.12
CA LYS A 44 -4.14 5.05 -2.85
C LYS A 44 -4.15 5.53 -1.40
N PHE A 45 -5.33 5.86 -0.86
CA PHE A 45 -5.44 6.35 0.51
C PHE A 45 -5.05 5.28 1.53
N GLN A 46 -5.26 4.00 1.22
CA GLN A 46 -4.85 2.89 2.08
C GLN A 46 -3.33 2.80 2.18
N ILE A 47 -2.64 3.01 1.06
CA ILE A 47 -1.17 3.09 1.03
C ILE A 47 -0.67 4.23 1.91
N GLN A 48 -1.27 5.40 1.80
CA GLN A 48 -0.91 6.58 2.58
C GLN A 48 -1.15 6.37 4.08
N THR A 49 -2.29 5.82 4.44
CA THR A 49 -2.64 5.51 5.82
C THR A 49 -1.72 4.43 6.41
N LEU A 50 -1.42 3.40 5.62
CA LEU A 50 -0.48 2.35 6.02
C LEU A 50 0.92 2.91 6.29
N ALA A 51 1.41 3.78 5.41
CA ALA A 51 2.72 4.40 5.57
C ALA A 51 2.81 5.19 6.89
N LEU A 52 1.76 5.94 7.23
CA LEU A 52 1.70 6.67 8.49
C LEU A 52 1.71 5.71 9.69
N ALA A 53 0.94 4.64 9.62
CA ALA A 53 0.89 3.63 10.68
C ALA A 53 2.25 2.94 10.88
N VAL A 54 2.96 2.64 9.79
CA VAL A 54 4.30 2.04 9.87
C VAL A 54 5.31 2.99 10.51
N GLU A 55 5.31 4.27 10.13
CA GLU A 55 6.18 5.27 10.75
C GLU A 55 5.92 5.40 12.26
N ASN A 56 4.65 5.42 12.66
CA ASN A 56 4.29 5.48 14.07
C ASN A 56 4.76 4.24 14.83
N LEU A 57 4.57 3.05 14.25
CA LEU A 57 5.02 1.80 14.87
C LEU A 57 6.54 1.74 14.98
N MET A 58 7.25 2.15 13.95
CA MET A 58 8.73 2.20 13.97
C MET A 58 9.24 3.16 15.05
N SER A 59 8.62 4.30 15.21
CA SER A 59 8.92 5.26 16.28
C SER A 59 8.71 4.66 17.67
N GLU A 60 7.57 3.99 17.85
CA GLU A 60 7.21 3.34 19.12
C GLU A 60 8.20 2.22 19.47
N LEU A 61 8.56 1.38 18.50
CA LEU A 61 9.54 0.31 18.71
C LEU A 61 10.93 0.85 19.05
N ARG A 62 11.32 1.97 18.47
CA ARG A 62 12.61 2.63 18.77
C ARG A 62 12.66 3.10 20.23
N GLU A 63 11.55 3.57 20.77
CA GLU A 63 11.46 3.98 22.16
C GLU A 63 11.36 2.80 23.14
N LYS A 64 10.51 1.81 22.82
CA LYS A 64 10.21 0.69 23.72
C LYS A 64 11.22 -0.45 23.65
N ALA A 65 11.89 -0.61 22.52
CA ALA A 65 12.82 -1.70 22.27
C ALA A 65 14.12 -1.19 21.63
N PRO A 66 14.87 -0.32 22.31
CA PRO A 66 16.10 0.27 21.74
C PRO A 66 17.21 -0.73 21.50
N HIS A 67 17.09 -1.96 22.04
CA HIS A 67 18.06 -3.04 21.85
C HIS A 67 17.91 -3.75 20.50
N LEU A 68 16.83 -3.51 19.77
CA LEU A 68 16.63 -4.12 18.45
C LEU A 68 17.69 -3.59 17.45
N PRO A 69 18.15 -4.43 16.51
CA PRO A 69 19.01 -3.96 15.44
C PRO A 69 18.36 -2.82 14.65
N GLU A 70 19.17 -1.95 14.09
CA GLU A 70 18.65 -0.86 13.26
C GLU A 70 17.94 -1.41 12.03
N ALA A 71 16.79 -0.81 11.70
CA ALA A 71 16.05 -1.07 10.48
C ALA A 71 16.28 0.06 9.49
N SER A 72 16.21 -0.25 8.20
CA SER A 72 16.36 0.70 7.12
C SER A 72 15.09 0.88 6.33
N ALA A 73 14.80 2.11 5.95
CA ALA A 73 13.72 2.44 5.02
C ALA A 73 14.21 2.60 3.57
N ASP A 74 15.48 2.31 3.34
CA ASP A 74 16.09 2.44 2.02
C ASP A 74 15.49 1.42 1.04
N TYR A 75 15.28 1.85 -0.20
CA TYR A 75 14.78 0.99 -1.27
C TYR A 75 15.38 1.41 -2.61
N LYS A 76 15.35 0.47 -3.54
CA LYS A 76 15.62 0.73 -4.96
C LYS A 76 14.31 0.61 -5.72
N GLU A 77 13.96 1.63 -6.47
CA GLU A 77 12.70 1.68 -7.21
C GLU A 77 12.54 0.48 -8.16
N GLU A 78 13.63 0.06 -8.81
CA GLU A 78 13.64 -1.11 -9.69
C GLU A 78 13.25 -2.43 -8.98
N ASP A 79 13.48 -2.51 -7.67
CA ASP A 79 13.12 -3.69 -6.87
C ASP A 79 11.66 -3.65 -6.40
N MET A 80 10.97 -2.52 -6.60
CA MET A 80 9.60 -2.32 -6.14
C MET A 80 8.54 -2.58 -7.22
N THR A 81 8.94 -3.08 -8.37
CA THR A 81 8.01 -3.41 -9.46
C THR A 81 7.23 -4.69 -9.17
N LEU A 82 6.03 -4.76 -9.73
CA LEU A 82 5.17 -5.95 -9.63
C LEU A 82 5.66 -7.03 -10.58
N ASP A 83 5.50 -8.29 -10.17
CA ASP A 83 5.74 -9.44 -11.03
C ASP A 83 4.43 -9.88 -11.71
N PRO A 84 4.40 -9.94 -13.04
CA PRO A 84 3.26 -10.47 -13.76
C PRO A 84 3.24 -12.02 -13.67
N PRO A 85 2.07 -12.66 -13.88
CA PRO A 85 0.77 -12.05 -14.15
C PRO A 85 0.16 -11.43 -12.90
N LEU A 86 -0.59 -10.33 -13.07
CA LEU A 86 -1.31 -9.68 -11.97
C LEU A 86 -2.72 -10.28 -11.89
N ASP A 87 -2.89 -11.23 -11.00
CA ASP A 87 -4.16 -11.88 -10.73
C ASP A 87 -4.55 -11.61 -9.27
N PRO A 88 -5.23 -10.49 -9.01
CA PRO A 88 -5.54 -10.11 -7.63
C PRO A 88 -6.52 -11.08 -7.01
N LEU A 89 -6.18 -11.53 -5.80
CA LEU A 89 -6.99 -12.47 -5.04
C LEU A 89 -8.28 -11.82 -4.54
N PHE A 90 -8.18 -10.57 -4.07
CA PHE A 90 -9.33 -9.76 -3.66
C PHE A 90 -8.94 -8.28 -3.57
N ARG A 91 -9.97 -7.44 -3.37
CA ARG A 91 -9.81 -6.02 -3.04
C ARG A 91 -9.73 -5.85 -1.52
N VAL A 92 -8.72 -5.13 -1.06
CA VAL A 92 -8.52 -4.86 0.37
C VAL A 92 -9.60 -3.89 0.88
N GLY A 93 -10.28 -4.30 1.94
CA GLY A 93 -11.23 -3.45 2.67
C GLY A 93 -10.61 -2.86 3.92
N GLU A 94 -9.80 -3.63 4.62
CA GLU A 94 -9.17 -3.22 5.88
C GLU A 94 -7.71 -3.66 5.92
N LEU A 95 -6.85 -2.75 6.39
CA LEU A 95 -5.45 -3.04 6.71
C LEU A 95 -5.19 -2.80 8.19
N SER A 96 -4.46 -3.69 8.82
CA SER A 96 -3.99 -3.52 10.19
C SER A 96 -2.54 -3.98 10.33
N LEU A 97 -1.87 -3.50 11.37
CA LEU A 97 -0.49 -3.82 11.68
C LEU A 97 -0.39 -4.50 13.04
N GLY A 98 0.44 -5.53 13.10
CA GLY A 98 0.88 -6.14 14.34
C GLY A 98 2.39 -6.22 14.41
N TYR A 99 2.90 -6.57 15.57
CA TYR A 99 4.31 -6.83 15.79
C TYR A 99 4.49 -8.08 16.63
N ASP A 100 5.35 -8.98 16.17
CA ASP A 100 5.73 -10.18 16.90
C ASP A 100 7.15 -10.00 17.46
N PRO A 101 7.29 -9.77 18.77
CA PRO A 101 8.61 -9.61 19.38
C PRO A 101 9.45 -10.90 19.37
N GLY A 102 8.81 -12.06 19.31
CA GLY A 102 9.52 -13.34 19.27
C GLY A 102 10.32 -13.56 18.00
N GLN A 103 9.79 -13.11 16.87
CA GLN A 103 10.43 -13.21 15.55
C GLN A 103 11.03 -11.88 15.07
N ASP A 104 10.75 -10.79 15.76
CA ASP A 104 11.03 -9.42 15.31
C ASP A 104 10.48 -9.18 13.90
N LEU A 105 9.21 -9.48 13.70
CA LEU A 105 8.50 -9.29 12.44
C LEU A 105 7.30 -8.39 12.63
N LEU A 106 7.07 -7.52 11.66
CA LEU A 106 5.82 -6.79 11.50
C LEU A 106 4.83 -7.66 10.73
N ILE A 107 3.57 -7.61 11.13
CA ILE A 107 2.52 -8.37 10.48
C ILE A 107 1.57 -7.37 9.80
N LEU A 108 1.55 -7.37 8.48
CA LEU A 108 0.57 -6.61 7.71
C LEU A 108 -0.62 -7.53 7.44
N ILE A 109 -1.77 -7.17 7.97
CA ILE A 109 -3.00 -7.95 7.87
C ILE A 109 -3.93 -7.24 6.89
N ALA A 110 -4.24 -7.93 5.79
CA ALA A 110 -5.14 -7.42 4.74
C ALA A 110 -6.40 -8.26 4.70
N LYS A 111 -7.54 -7.63 4.92
CA LYS A 111 -8.86 -8.27 4.87
C LYS A 111 -9.60 -7.85 3.63
N GLU A 112 -10.32 -8.78 3.04
CA GLU A 112 -11.18 -8.57 1.89
C GLU A 112 -12.29 -7.56 2.20
N VAL A 113 -12.61 -6.72 1.21
CA VAL A 113 -13.74 -5.82 1.32
C VAL A 113 -15.06 -6.60 1.46
N ALA A 114 -15.90 -6.22 2.42
CA ALA A 114 -17.22 -6.80 2.58
C ALA A 114 -18.18 -6.19 1.53
N LEU A 115 -18.60 -7.00 0.54
CA LEU A 115 -19.44 -6.54 -0.56
C LEU A 115 -20.93 -6.50 -0.21
N ASN A 116 -21.40 -7.31 0.75
CA ASN A 116 -22.79 -7.38 1.14
C ASN A 116 -22.93 -7.44 2.66
N MET A 117 -23.53 -6.42 3.25
CA MET A 117 -23.80 -6.39 4.69
C MET A 117 -24.85 -7.42 5.13
N GLU A 118 -25.70 -7.87 4.21
CA GLU A 118 -26.75 -8.87 4.50
C GLU A 118 -26.21 -10.29 4.60
N ASP A 119 -25.14 -10.60 3.88
CA ASP A 119 -24.48 -11.91 3.90
C ASP A 119 -23.35 -11.99 4.94
N SER A 120 -23.06 -10.89 5.63
CA SER A 120 -21.90 -10.78 6.51
C SER A 120 -22.04 -11.43 7.89
N GLU A 121 -23.24 -11.88 8.25
CA GLU A 121 -23.47 -12.50 9.54
C GLU A 121 -22.91 -13.93 9.64
N GLU A 122 -22.65 -14.59 8.52
CA GLU A 122 -22.21 -15.99 8.50
C GLU A 122 -20.85 -16.24 7.86
N THR A 123 -20.26 -15.27 7.14
CA THR A 123 -18.96 -15.45 6.48
C THR A 123 -17.96 -14.37 6.90
N GLU A 124 -16.91 -14.80 7.60
CA GLU A 124 -15.78 -13.95 7.86
C GLU A 124 -15.05 -13.62 6.54
N PRO A 125 -14.55 -12.38 6.39
CA PRO A 125 -13.81 -11.99 5.18
C PRO A 125 -12.53 -12.80 5.03
N SER A 126 -12.09 -12.97 3.78
CA SER A 126 -10.77 -13.53 3.49
C SER A 126 -9.69 -12.61 4.05
N GLU A 127 -8.59 -13.20 4.47
CA GLU A 127 -7.51 -12.50 5.17
C GLU A 127 -6.15 -13.04 4.73
N ILE A 128 -5.23 -12.13 4.45
CA ILE A 128 -3.83 -12.45 4.18
C ILE A 128 -2.98 -11.75 5.22
N ARG A 129 -2.06 -12.49 5.84
CA ARG A 129 -1.06 -11.94 6.76
C ARG A 129 0.32 -12.03 6.14
N PHE A 130 0.94 -10.87 5.99
CA PHE A 130 2.30 -10.74 5.47
C PHE A 130 3.23 -10.48 6.66
N TRP A 131 4.10 -11.44 6.94
CA TRP A 131 5.08 -11.35 8.02
C TRP A 131 6.38 -10.81 7.45
N CYS A 132 6.67 -9.55 7.76
CA CYS A 132 7.74 -8.76 7.15
C CYS A 132 8.81 -8.38 8.18
N THR A 133 10.04 -8.26 7.75
CA THR A 133 11.03 -7.57 8.57
C THR A 133 10.63 -6.10 8.70
N ARG A 134 11.11 -5.45 9.76
CA ARG A 134 10.88 -4.02 9.95
C ARG A 134 11.37 -3.21 8.74
N SER A 135 12.52 -3.56 8.21
CA SER A 135 13.08 -2.90 7.03
C SER A 135 12.24 -3.10 5.77
N GLN A 136 11.75 -4.32 5.53
CA GLN A 136 10.91 -4.61 4.35
C GLN A 136 9.65 -3.74 4.34
N LEU A 137 8.93 -3.70 5.44
CA LEU A 137 7.68 -2.95 5.50
C LEU A 137 7.91 -1.44 5.53
N TRP A 138 8.96 -1.01 6.19
CA TRP A 138 9.34 0.41 6.23
C TRP A 138 9.75 0.92 4.84
N SER A 139 10.58 0.15 4.13
CA SER A 139 10.99 0.46 2.75
C SER A 139 9.79 0.52 1.79
N MET A 140 8.90 -0.46 1.90
CA MET A 140 7.67 -0.46 1.12
C MET A 140 6.81 0.76 1.40
N SER A 141 6.69 1.16 2.66
CA SER A 141 5.90 2.32 3.07
C SER A 141 6.48 3.63 2.51
N ARG A 142 7.79 3.77 2.54
CA ARG A 142 8.48 4.94 1.96
C ARG A 142 8.29 5.01 0.44
N TRP A 143 8.44 3.90 -0.22
CA TRP A 143 8.15 3.79 -1.64
C TRP A 143 6.68 4.11 -1.94
N GLY A 144 5.76 3.60 -1.13
CA GLY A 144 4.33 3.84 -1.30
C GLY A 144 3.95 5.32 -1.25
N ILE A 145 4.57 6.09 -0.35
CA ILE A 145 4.37 7.54 -0.27
C ILE A 145 4.88 8.23 -1.54
N GLU A 146 6.06 7.85 -2.01
CA GLU A 146 6.62 8.38 -3.26
C GLU A 146 5.72 8.06 -4.45
N LEU A 147 5.29 6.80 -4.55
CA LEU A 147 4.37 6.33 -5.58
C LEU A 147 3.06 7.12 -5.57
N ALA A 148 2.47 7.32 -4.40
CA ALA A 148 1.22 8.06 -4.24
C ALA A 148 1.37 9.53 -4.65
N SER A 149 2.54 10.14 -4.41
CA SER A 149 2.81 11.53 -4.77
C SER A 149 2.97 11.76 -6.27
N ARG A 150 3.30 10.74 -7.04
CA ARG A 150 3.47 10.80 -8.51
C ARG A 150 2.15 10.79 -9.26
N GLY A 151 1.02 10.81 -8.56
CA GLY A 151 -0.28 10.49 -9.14
C GLY A 151 -0.81 11.39 -10.23
N ARG A 152 -0.45 12.67 -10.25
CA ARG A 152 -0.99 13.61 -11.22
C ARG A 152 0.15 14.41 -11.86
N PRO A 153 0.15 14.53 -13.20
CA PRO A 153 1.05 15.46 -13.86
C PRO A 153 0.79 16.88 -13.35
N VAL A 154 1.84 17.66 -13.25
CA VAL A 154 1.75 19.05 -12.79
C VAL A 154 2.05 20.00 -13.93
N TRP A 155 1.46 21.20 -13.87
CA TRP A 155 1.77 22.26 -14.81
C TRP A 155 3.21 22.75 -14.59
N PRO A 156 4.06 22.77 -15.63
CA PRO A 156 5.45 23.17 -15.47
C PRO A 156 5.64 24.58 -14.90
N SER A 157 4.66 25.46 -15.13
CA SER A 157 4.74 26.87 -14.71
C SER A 157 4.33 27.11 -13.26
N THR A 158 3.43 26.28 -12.70
CA THR A 158 2.84 26.52 -11.38
C THR A 158 3.10 25.39 -10.40
N GLY A 159 3.49 24.18 -10.87
CA GLY A 159 3.62 23.00 -10.03
C GLY A 159 2.28 22.43 -9.55
N GLU A 160 1.16 22.97 -10.07
CA GLU A 160 -0.17 22.52 -9.70
C GLU A 160 -0.57 21.26 -10.47
N PRO A 161 -1.34 20.36 -9.84
CA PRO A 161 -1.82 19.17 -10.54
C PRO A 161 -2.67 19.50 -11.76
N ILE A 162 -2.42 18.79 -12.84
CA ILE A 162 -3.29 18.83 -14.03
C ILE A 162 -4.49 17.95 -13.74
N LEU A 163 -5.68 18.56 -13.68
CA LEU A 163 -6.91 17.84 -13.39
C LEU A 163 -7.43 17.09 -14.63
N PRO A 164 -8.07 15.94 -14.44
CA PRO A 164 -8.74 15.26 -15.55
C PRO A 164 -9.85 16.12 -16.16
N PRO A 165 -10.22 15.85 -17.42
CA PRO A 165 -11.34 16.56 -18.04
C PRO A 165 -12.61 16.51 -17.19
N GLY A 166 -13.23 17.67 -16.94
CA GLY A 166 -14.42 17.78 -16.11
C GLY A 166 -14.20 18.15 -14.65
N GLU A 167 -12.97 18.11 -14.15
CA GLU A 167 -12.66 18.61 -12.81
C GLU A 167 -12.33 20.10 -12.84
N PHE A 168 -12.83 20.81 -11.85
CA PHE A 168 -12.67 22.25 -11.75
C PHE A 168 -11.36 22.61 -11.05
N SER A 169 -10.55 23.46 -11.71
CA SER A 169 -9.40 24.08 -11.08
C SER A 169 -9.65 25.56 -10.88
N PRO A 170 -9.82 26.02 -9.63
CA PRO A 170 -10.11 27.43 -9.35
C PRO A 170 -9.05 28.41 -9.89
N LYS A 171 -7.81 27.98 -9.94
CA LYS A 171 -6.70 28.82 -10.38
C LYS A 171 -6.57 28.94 -11.90
N ASN A 172 -7.02 27.93 -12.63
CA ASN A 172 -6.95 27.92 -14.10
C ASN A 172 -8.21 28.46 -14.77
N ASN A 173 -9.33 28.50 -14.05
CA ASN A 173 -10.60 29.01 -14.59
C ASN A 173 -10.82 30.51 -14.40
N GLY A 174 -9.93 31.19 -13.67
CA GLY A 174 -10.06 32.62 -13.40
C GLY A 174 -9.43 33.51 -14.46
N HIS A 175 -8.69 32.99 -15.40
CA HIS A 175 -8.06 33.79 -16.46
C HIS A 175 -8.70 33.50 -17.79
N LYS A 176 -9.90 34.03 -17.95
CA LYS A 176 -10.27 34.46 -19.30
C LYS A 176 -9.54 35.78 -19.55
N THR A 177 -8.40 35.73 -20.17
CA THR A 177 -7.88 36.85 -20.87
C THR A 177 -8.86 37.13 -22.00
N THR A 178 -9.76 38.02 -21.77
CA THR A 178 -10.44 38.68 -22.85
C THR A 178 -9.42 39.58 -23.53
N PRO A 179 -9.30 39.47 -24.85
CA PRO A 179 -8.51 40.42 -25.60
C PRO A 179 -8.98 41.83 -25.43
#